data_4d8828b2239ac708b97a08d94968e013
#
_entry.id   4d8828b2239ac708b97a08d94968e013
#
_cell.length_a   1.000
_cell.length_b   1.000
_cell.length_c   1.000
_cell.angle_alpha   90.00
_cell.angle_beta   90.00
_cell.angle_gamma   90.00
#
_symmetry.space_group_name_H-M   'P 1'
#
loop_
_entity.id
_entity.type
_entity.pdbx_description
1 polymer ?
#
loop_
_entity_poly.entity_id
_entity_poly.type
_entity_poly.pdbx_seq_one_letter_code
_entity_poly.pdbx_strand_id
1 'polypeptide(L)'
;MGALRIVLQVVGIVVLVFGVTLITLRVDNQDADGPSILFPGGKLVSGELHTGAEPDWSFTDDVPIIELQLVNPLSSRIIFVMESEGKVYIGSGYMRSALGKIWKNWAFQADEGDGLAVARINGVRYERQLIRIKEGPVLDGIVSKMVTKYGGGNASPEAIKEAREGVEAGDVWIFEMAPRGV
;
A
#
# COMPACT_ATOMS: atom_id res chain seq x y z
N MET A 1 22.77 -28.19 33.77
CA MET A 1 22.20 -28.54 32.44
C MET A 1 20.65 -28.55 32.42
N GLY A 2 19.97 -28.91 33.51
CA GLY A 2 18.47 -28.95 33.54
C GLY A 2 17.78 -27.60 33.33
N ALA A 3 18.23 -26.56 34.00
CA ALA A 3 17.60 -25.24 33.92
C ALA A 3 17.65 -24.61 32.50
N LEU A 4 18.80 -24.72 31.83
CA LEU A 4 18.96 -24.25 30.45
C LEU A 4 18.00 -24.97 29.48
N ARG A 5 17.84 -26.28 29.66
CA ARG A 5 16.92 -27.07 28.84
C ARG A 5 15.47 -26.66 29.03
N ILE A 6 15.06 -26.39 30.27
CA ILE A 6 13.71 -25.88 30.58
C ILE A 6 13.49 -24.52 29.94
N VAL A 7 14.45 -23.58 30.06
CA VAL A 7 14.37 -22.26 29.44
C VAL A 7 14.23 -22.37 27.93
N LEU A 8 15.04 -23.19 27.27
CA LEU A 8 14.95 -23.42 25.82
C LEU A 8 13.62 -24.03 25.38
N GLN A 9 13.06 -24.95 26.19
CA GLN A 9 11.76 -25.53 25.92
C GLN A 9 10.64 -24.48 26.04
N VAL A 10 10.65 -23.64 27.10
CA VAL A 10 9.67 -22.57 27.29
C VAL A 10 9.75 -21.55 26.13
N VAL A 11 10.96 -21.12 25.77
CA VAL A 11 11.15 -20.20 24.62
C VAL A 11 10.64 -20.84 23.33
N GLY A 12 10.94 -22.11 23.08
CA GLY A 12 10.44 -22.83 21.91
C GLY A 12 8.92 -22.90 21.83
N ILE A 13 8.26 -23.16 22.96
CA ILE A 13 6.78 -23.18 23.05
C ILE A 13 6.21 -21.78 22.77
N VAL A 14 6.79 -20.74 23.39
CA VAL A 14 6.33 -19.35 23.16
C VAL A 14 6.45 -18.96 21.70
N VAL A 15 7.58 -19.25 21.06
CA VAL A 15 7.81 -18.99 19.62
C VAL A 15 6.82 -19.76 18.77
N LEU A 16 6.57 -21.03 19.09
CA LEU A 16 5.60 -21.85 18.35
C LEU A 16 4.17 -21.30 18.49
N VAL A 17 3.73 -21.00 19.69
CA VAL A 17 2.38 -20.43 19.94
C VAL A 17 2.23 -19.11 19.21
N PHE A 18 3.22 -18.22 19.29
CA PHE A 18 3.21 -16.94 18.59
C PHE A 18 3.16 -17.14 17.07
N GLY A 19 3.96 -18.05 16.52
CA GLY A 19 3.96 -18.37 15.09
C GLY A 19 2.62 -18.92 14.61
N VAL A 20 2.03 -19.87 15.35
CA VAL A 20 0.70 -20.42 15.03
C VAL A 20 -0.36 -19.33 15.08
N THR A 21 -0.34 -18.48 16.13
CA THR A 21 -1.29 -17.37 16.26
C THR A 21 -1.20 -16.41 15.05
N LEU A 22 0.01 -16.02 14.63
CA LEU A 22 0.18 -15.14 13.47
C LEU A 22 -0.34 -15.77 12.18
N ILE A 23 -0.08 -17.07 11.97
CA ILE A 23 -0.56 -17.81 10.80
C ILE A 23 -2.09 -17.87 10.82
N THR A 24 -2.69 -18.21 11.96
CA THR A 24 -4.16 -18.26 12.11
C THR A 24 -4.79 -16.91 11.81
N LEU A 25 -4.30 -15.83 12.43
CA LEU A 25 -4.80 -14.48 12.18
C LEU A 25 -4.66 -14.06 10.71
N ARG A 26 -3.58 -14.46 10.05
CA ARG A 26 -3.39 -14.19 8.63
C ARG A 26 -4.41 -14.94 7.76
N VAL A 27 -4.67 -16.20 8.08
CA VAL A 27 -5.65 -17.03 7.35
C VAL A 27 -7.06 -16.49 7.55
N ASP A 28 -7.44 -16.21 8.78
CA ASP A 28 -8.77 -15.65 9.09
C ASP A 28 -9.02 -14.30 8.40
N ASN A 29 -7.96 -13.50 8.22
CA ASN A 29 -8.08 -12.19 7.58
C ASN A 29 -8.17 -12.25 6.04
N GLN A 30 -7.88 -13.39 5.41
CA GLN A 30 -7.87 -13.51 3.93
C GLN A 30 -9.25 -13.29 3.31
N ASP A 31 -10.32 -13.66 4.02
CA ASP A 31 -11.71 -13.52 3.57
C ASP A 31 -12.41 -12.31 4.21
N ALA A 32 -11.70 -11.51 5.00
CA ALA A 32 -12.25 -10.31 5.63
C ALA A 32 -12.59 -9.23 4.60
N ASP A 33 -13.58 -8.39 4.92
CA ASP A 33 -13.90 -7.20 4.13
C ASP A 33 -12.84 -6.11 4.37
N GLY A 34 -11.76 -6.24 3.64
CA GLY A 34 -10.64 -5.33 3.72
C GLY A 34 -9.50 -5.80 4.64
N PRO A 35 -8.40 -5.04 4.69
CA PRO A 35 -7.20 -5.38 5.42
C PRO A 35 -7.34 -5.07 6.91
N SER A 36 -6.62 -5.82 7.74
CA SER A 36 -6.27 -5.37 9.08
C SER A 36 -4.99 -4.53 9.06
N ILE A 37 -4.63 -3.94 10.19
CA ILE A 37 -3.39 -3.15 10.30
C ILE A 37 -2.15 -4.00 9.98
N LEU A 38 -2.15 -5.28 10.34
CA LEU A 38 -0.99 -6.16 10.23
C LEU A 38 -1.06 -7.13 9.04
N PHE A 39 -2.28 -7.51 8.61
CA PHE A 39 -2.45 -8.56 7.62
C PHE A 39 -3.23 -8.07 6.40
N PRO A 40 -2.85 -8.52 5.20
CA PRO A 40 -3.68 -8.36 4.02
C PRO A 40 -5.07 -8.97 4.26
N GLY A 41 -6.08 -8.33 3.69
CA GLY A 41 -7.46 -8.81 3.72
C GLY A 41 -7.93 -9.33 2.38
N GLY A 42 -9.19 -9.71 2.35
CA GLY A 42 -9.90 -10.16 1.17
C GLY A 42 -10.50 -9.02 0.35
N LYS A 43 -11.63 -9.30 -0.25
CA LYS A 43 -12.35 -8.38 -1.13
C LYS A 43 -12.96 -7.22 -0.33
N LEU A 44 -12.85 -6.00 -0.87
CA LEU A 44 -13.58 -4.85 -0.37
C LEU A 44 -15.04 -4.94 -0.82
N VAL A 45 -15.95 -5.28 0.10
CA VAL A 45 -17.37 -5.52 -0.18
C VAL A 45 -18.22 -4.35 0.30
N SER A 46 -17.98 -3.85 1.52
CA SER A 46 -18.75 -2.75 2.10
C SER A 46 -18.42 -1.41 1.44
N GLY A 47 -19.34 -0.48 1.57
CA GLY A 47 -19.25 0.85 0.98
C GLY A 47 -19.93 0.93 -0.39
N GLU A 48 -20.34 2.13 -0.77
CA GLU A 48 -20.94 2.42 -2.06
C GLU A 48 -19.91 2.32 -3.18
N LEU A 49 -20.27 1.75 -4.32
CA LEU A 49 -19.43 1.78 -5.51
C LEU A 49 -19.68 3.09 -6.27
N HIS A 50 -18.66 3.89 -6.43
CA HIS A 50 -18.72 5.10 -7.23
C HIS A 50 -18.82 4.75 -8.72
N THR A 51 -19.87 5.25 -9.37
CA THR A 51 -20.15 5.04 -10.79
C THR A 51 -20.31 6.35 -11.58
N GLY A 52 -20.05 7.48 -10.93
CA GLY A 52 -20.17 8.81 -11.52
C GLY A 52 -18.90 9.29 -12.24
N ALA A 53 -18.88 10.56 -12.57
CA ALA A 53 -17.69 11.25 -13.07
C ALA A 53 -16.56 11.19 -12.03
N GLU A 54 -15.31 11.34 -12.48
CA GLU A 54 -14.17 11.42 -11.57
C GLU A 54 -14.39 12.51 -10.52
N PRO A 55 -14.21 12.22 -9.24
CA PRO A 55 -14.34 13.20 -8.19
C PRO A 55 -13.16 14.19 -8.20
N ASP A 56 -13.34 15.32 -7.56
CA ASP A 56 -12.19 16.14 -7.14
C ASP A 56 -11.43 15.40 -6.03
N TRP A 57 -10.24 14.93 -6.32
CA TRP A 57 -9.43 14.14 -5.40
C TRP A 57 -8.75 14.95 -4.29
N SER A 58 -8.89 16.27 -4.28
CA SER A 58 -8.27 17.15 -3.26
C SER A 58 -8.68 16.78 -1.83
N PHE A 59 -9.87 16.18 -1.63
CA PHE A 59 -10.27 15.69 -0.31
C PHE A 59 -9.32 14.63 0.26
N THR A 60 -8.54 13.95 -0.59
CA THR A 60 -7.58 12.94 -0.13
C THR A 60 -6.38 13.56 0.59
N ASP A 61 -6.18 14.88 0.54
CA ASP A 61 -5.14 15.55 1.30
C ASP A 61 -5.30 15.34 2.81
N ASP A 62 -6.52 15.28 3.29
CA ASP A 62 -6.86 15.02 4.69
C ASP A 62 -6.99 13.51 5.01
N VAL A 63 -6.85 12.64 4.03
CA VAL A 63 -6.95 11.19 4.21
C VAL A 63 -5.54 10.57 4.26
N PRO A 64 -5.05 10.15 5.44
CA PRO A 64 -3.68 9.67 5.57
C PRO A 64 -3.46 8.30 4.91
N ILE A 65 -4.45 7.43 4.95
CA ILE A 65 -4.38 6.06 4.45
C ILE A 65 -5.71 5.65 3.82
N ILE A 66 -5.62 4.77 2.84
CA ILE A 66 -6.78 4.15 2.18
C ILE A 66 -6.64 2.64 2.19
N GLU A 67 -7.71 1.96 1.84
CA GLU A 67 -7.67 0.53 1.56
C GLU A 67 -7.58 0.30 0.05
N LEU A 68 -6.61 -0.48 -0.36
CA LEU A 68 -6.39 -0.88 -1.75
C LEU A 68 -6.54 -2.38 -1.88
N GLN A 69 -7.38 -2.83 -2.79
CA GLN A 69 -7.53 -4.23 -3.20
C GLN A 69 -6.97 -4.40 -4.61
N LEU A 70 -6.08 -5.36 -4.81
CA LEU A 70 -5.80 -5.90 -6.15
C LEU A 70 -6.92 -6.90 -6.51
N VAL A 71 -7.28 -6.95 -7.79
CA VAL A 71 -8.25 -7.92 -8.30
C VAL A 71 -7.56 -9.26 -8.56
N ASN A 72 -6.37 -9.24 -9.14
CA ASN A 72 -5.55 -10.41 -9.44
C ASN A 72 -4.09 -10.21 -9.04
N PRO A 73 -3.58 -11.00 -8.09
CA PRO A 73 -4.31 -11.88 -7.18
C PRO A 73 -5.13 -11.08 -6.17
N LEU A 74 -6.27 -11.62 -5.75
CA LEU A 74 -7.14 -10.96 -4.78
C LEU A 74 -6.43 -10.77 -3.45
N SER A 75 -6.26 -9.52 -3.04
CA SER A 75 -5.62 -9.16 -1.78
C SER A 75 -5.80 -7.67 -1.50
N SER A 76 -6.22 -7.32 -0.29
CA SER A 76 -6.34 -5.92 0.11
C SER A 76 -5.32 -5.52 1.18
N ARG A 77 -5.01 -4.22 1.24
CA ARG A 77 -4.02 -3.63 2.15
C ARG A 77 -4.31 -2.18 2.46
N ILE A 78 -3.77 -1.71 3.55
CA ILE A 78 -3.71 -0.29 3.87
C ILE A 78 -2.52 0.32 3.13
N ILE A 79 -2.72 1.50 2.51
CA ILE A 79 -1.68 2.18 1.75
C ILE A 79 -1.82 3.70 1.87
N PHE A 80 -0.72 4.42 1.72
CA PHE A 80 -0.68 5.87 1.62
C PHE A 80 -1.26 6.37 0.29
N VAL A 81 -1.92 7.52 0.33
CA VAL A 81 -2.55 8.15 -0.85
C VAL A 81 -2.07 9.59 -1.01
N MET A 82 -1.82 9.99 -2.24
CA MET A 82 -1.41 11.34 -2.60
C MET A 82 -2.29 11.82 -3.76
N GLU A 83 -2.65 13.08 -3.74
CA GLU A 83 -3.25 13.76 -4.87
C GLU A 83 -2.22 14.70 -5.51
N SER A 84 -2.19 14.78 -6.82
CA SER A 84 -1.43 15.77 -7.57
C SER A 84 -2.09 16.01 -8.92
N GLU A 85 -2.30 17.29 -9.28
CA GLU A 85 -2.86 17.71 -10.58
C GLU A 85 -4.23 17.06 -10.89
N GLY A 86 -5.09 16.91 -9.87
CA GLY A 86 -6.42 16.32 -10.01
C GLY A 86 -6.44 14.79 -10.17
N LYS A 87 -5.31 14.13 -9.98
CA LYS A 87 -5.16 12.69 -10.04
C LYS A 87 -4.72 12.11 -8.70
N VAL A 88 -4.99 10.84 -8.50
CA VAL A 88 -4.68 10.16 -7.25
C VAL A 88 -3.61 9.10 -7.45
N TYR A 89 -2.67 9.06 -6.52
CA TYR A 89 -1.48 8.22 -6.57
C TYR A 89 -1.28 7.45 -5.28
N ILE A 90 -0.61 6.31 -5.38
CA ILE A 90 -0.16 5.51 -4.26
C ILE A 90 1.32 5.19 -4.41
N GLY A 91 2.00 4.94 -3.28
CA GLY A 91 3.42 4.65 -3.28
C GLY A 91 3.78 3.35 -2.57
N SER A 92 4.85 2.71 -3.03
CA SER A 92 5.45 1.55 -2.38
C SER A 92 6.95 1.76 -2.22
N GLY A 93 7.42 1.88 -0.98
CA GLY A 93 8.83 2.05 -0.68
C GLY A 93 9.59 0.75 -0.47
N TYR A 94 10.93 0.85 -0.38
CA TYR A 94 11.84 -0.26 -0.11
C TYR A 94 11.85 -1.36 -1.18
N MET A 95 11.52 -1.05 -2.43
CA MET A 95 11.29 -2.01 -3.50
C MET A 95 12.56 -2.82 -3.85
N ARG A 96 13.76 -2.23 -3.68
CA ARG A 96 15.04 -2.90 -3.96
C ARG A 96 15.56 -3.75 -2.79
N SER A 97 14.98 -3.60 -1.60
CA SER A 97 15.40 -4.38 -0.43
C SER A 97 14.84 -5.81 -0.47
N ALA A 98 15.55 -6.77 0.14
CA ALA A 98 15.08 -8.15 0.26
C ALA A 98 13.74 -8.25 1.01
N LEU A 99 13.58 -7.44 2.07
CA LEU A 99 12.33 -7.35 2.82
C LEU A 99 11.22 -6.71 1.99
N GLY A 100 11.53 -5.66 1.21
CA GLY A 100 10.57 -5.01 0.33
C GLY A 100 9.98 -5.98 -0.70
N LYS A 101 10.77 -6.85 -1.28
CA LYS A 101 10.29 -7.88 -2.22
C LYS A 101 9.26 -8.82 -1.59
N ILE A 102 9.37 -9.13 -0.31
CA ILE A 102 8.42 -9.99 0.40
C ILE A 102 7.18 -9.22 0.82
N TRP A 103 7.34 -8.05 1.46
CA TRP A 103 6.25 -7.27 2.05
C TRP A 103 5.50 -6.42 1.03
N LYS A 104 6.16 -6.01 -0.04
CA LYS A 104 5.64 -5.16 -1.11
C LYS A 104 5.39 -5.94 -2.40
N ASN A 105 5.25 -7.26 -2.32
CA ASN A 105 5.00 -8.14 -3.47
C ASN A 105 3.79 -7.68 -4.32
N TRP A 106 2.81 -7.03 -3.70
CA TRP A 106 1.66 -6.47 -4.38
C TRP A 106 2.03 -5.48 -5.49
N ALA A 107 3.08 -4.68 -5.29
CA ALA A 107 3.50 -3.70 -6.28
C ALA A 107 4.10 -4.37 -7.52
N PHE A 108 4.82 -5.48 -7.33
CA PHE A 108 5.26 -6.34 -8.44
C PHE A 108 4.06 -6.97 -9.15
N GLN A 109 3.11 -7.52 -8.40
CA GLN A 109 1.88 -8.09 -8.94
C GLN A 109 1.05 -7.08 -9.73
N ALA A 110 1.01 -5.81 -9.28
CA ALA A 110 0.32 -4.74 -9.99
C ALA A 110 1.05 -4.32 -11.27
N ASP A 111 2.40 -4.22 -11.24
CA ASP A 111 3.22 -3.78 -12.40
C ASP A 111 3.34 -4.87 -13.48
N GLU A 112 3.42 -6.13 -13.07
CA GLU A 112 3.59 -7.28 -13.95
C GLU A 112 2.25 -7.91 -14.40
N GLY A 113 1.17 -7.65 -13.64
CA GLY A 113 -0.17 -8.19 -13.88
C GLY A 113 -1.07 -7.25 -14.67
N ASP A 114 -2.37 -7.36 -14.42
CA ASP A 114 -3.37 -6.51 -15.07
C ASP A 114 -3.53 -5.13 -14.43
N GLY A 115 -2.95 -4.91 -13.25
CA GLY A 115 -3.07 -3.66 -12.49
C GLY A 115 -4.48 -3.30 -12.05
N LEU A 116 -5.45 -4.21 -12.20
CA LEU A 116 -6.83 -3.95 -11.79
C LEU A 116 -6.94 -3.89 -10.27
N ALA A 117 -7.57 -2.83 -9.78
CA ALA A 117 -7.68 -2.56 -8.36
C ALA A 117 -9.04 -1.97 -7.99
N VAL A 118 -9.35 -2.01 -6.69
CA VAL A 118 -10.42 -1.26 -6.05
C VAL A 118 -9.81 -0.48 -4.89
N ALA A 119 -10.02 0.82 -4.86
CA ALA A 119 -9.68 1.65 -3.70
C ALA A 119 -10.95 1.90 -2.87
N ARG A 120 -10.86 1.80 -1.54
CA ARG A 120 -11.91 2.26 -0.63
C ARG A 120 -11.39 3.47 0.16
N ILE A 121 -12.04 4.62 -0.06
CA ILE A 121 -11.66 5.92 0.51
C ILE A 121 -12.90 6.48 1.19
N ASN A 122 -12.82 6.74 2.49
CA ASN A 122 -13.96 7.25 3.29
C ASN A 122 -15.25 6.42 3.09
N GLY A 123 -15.12 5.10 2.96
CA GLY A 123 -16.25 4.19 2.79
C GLY A 123 -16.82 4.11 1.37
N VAL A 124 -16.28 4.86 0.41
CA VAL A 124 -16.66 4.77 -1.00
C VAL A 124 -15.63 3.96 -1.77
N ARG A 125 -16.08 3.02 -2.60
CA ARG A 125 -15.24 2.17 -3.44
C ARG A 125 -15.10 2.76 -4.84
N TYR A 126 -13.89 2.74 -5.37
CA TYR A 126 -13.54 3.23 -6.71
C TYR A 126 -12.81 2.12 -7.47
N GLU A 127 -13.33 1.72 -8.63
CA GLU A 127 -12.62 0.81 -9.52
C GLU A 127 -11.49 1.54 -10.24
N ARG A 128 -10.27 0.98 -10.15
CA ARG A 128 -9.05 1.65 -10.61
C ARG A 128 -8.18 0.73 -11.47
N GLN A 129 -7.41 1.38 -12.33
CA GLN A 129 -6.29 0.80 -13.04
C GLN A 129 -5.00 1.39 -12.47
N LEU A 130 -4.13 0.54 -11.94
CA LEU A 130 -2.82 0.96 -11.44
C LEU A 130 -1.86 1.08 -12.61
N ILE A 131 -1.33 2.29 -12.82
CA ILE A 131 -0.36 2.58 -13.87
C ILE A 131 0.91 3.08 -13.21
N ARG A 132 2.01 2.35 -13.37
CA ARG A 132 3.28 2.73 -12.75
C ARG A 132 3.90 3.95 -13.42
N ILE A 133 4.25 4.96 -12.62
CA ILE A 133 4.97 6.15 -13.04
C ILE A 133 6.44 5.97 -12.68
N LYS A 134 7.31 5.91 -13.68
CA LYS A 134 8.76 5.68 -13.52
C LYS A 134 9.57 6.98 -13.63
N GLU A 135 9.10 7.90 -14.46
CA GLU A 135 9.78 9.14 -14.80
C GLU A 135 8.78 10.20 -15.26
N GLY A 136 9.22 11.40 -15.45
CA GLY A 136 8.44 12.50 -16.00
C GLY A 136 8.22 13.65 -15.01
N PRO A 137 7.76 14.81 -15.51
CA PRO A 137 7.60 16.01 -14.69
C PRO A 137 6.52 15.88 -13.61
N VAL A 138 5.54 15.00 -13.80
CA VAL A 138 4.48 14.74 -12.82
C VAL A 138 5.05 14.26 -11.47
N LEU A 139 6.22 13.64 -11.47
CA LEU A 139 6.88 13.18 -10.23
C LEU A 139 7.18 14.32 -9.26
N ASP A 140 7.46 15.53 -9.74
CA ASP A 140 7.80 16.66 -8.86
C ASP A 140 6.62 17.01 -7.93
N GLY A 141 5.41 17.05 -8.46
CA GLY A 141 4.20 17.28 -7.68
C GLY A 141 3.94 16.13 -6.70
N ILE A 142 4.04 14.88 -7.17
CA ILE A 142 3.77 13.69 -6.37
C ILE A 142 4.76 13.55 -5.21
N VAL A 143 6.07 13.68 -5.47
CA VAL A 143 7.10 13.54 -4.41
C VAL A 143 7.04 14.71 -3.42
N SER A 144 6.75 15.92 -3.88
CA SER A 144 6.52 17.07 -3.00
C SER A 144 5.35 16.81 -2.06
N LYS A 145 4.22 16.32 -2.57
CA LYS A 145 3.06 15.94 -1.77
C LYS A 145 3.40 14.79 -0.80
N MET A 146 4.12 13.78 -1.25
CA MET A 146 4.55 12.64 -0.43
C MET A 146 5.41 13.09 0.74
N VAL A 147 6.40 13.93 0.50
CA VAL A 147 7.31 14.45 1.55
C VAL A 147 6.54 15.34 2.51
N THR A 148 5.69 16.25 2.02
CA THR A 148 4.89 17.14 2.86
C THR A 148 3.94 16.34 3.77
N LYS A 149 3.22 15.38 3.20
CA LYS A 149 2.16 14.66 3.91
C LYS A 149 2.69 13.59 4.87
N TYR A 150 3.78 12.90 4.48
CA TYR A 150 4.28 11.73 5.22
C TYR A 150 5.70 11.89 5.76
N GLY A 151 6.44 12.90 5.33
CA GLY A 151 7.81 13.20 5.78
C GLY A 151 7.90 14.14 7.00
N GLY A 152 6.79 14.32 7.74
CA GLY A 152 6.77 15.17 8.95
C GLY A 152 6.56 16.67 8.67
N GLY A 153 6.02 17.01 7.50
CA GLY A 153 5.64 18.40 7.15
C GLY A 153 6.78 19.29 6.65
N ASN A 154 8.01 18.78 6.59
CA ASN A 154 9.16 19.54 6.09
C ASN A 154 9.53 19.10 4.67
N ALA A 155 8.93 19.74 3.68
CA ALA A 155 9.24 19.54 2.27
C ALA A 155 10.40 20.44 1.83
N SER A 156 11.59 20.23 2.40
CA SER A 156 12.76 20.95 1.91
C SER A 156 13.11 20.54 0.48
N PRO A 157 13.72 21.43 -0.32
CA PRO A 157 14.15 21.08 -1.68
C PRO A 157 15.04 19.82 -1.73
N GLU A 158 15.88 19.63 -0.72
CA GLU A 158 16.76 18.47 -0.59
C GLU A 158 15.96 17.18 -0.36
N ALA A 159 14.95 17.22 0.53
CA ALA A 159 14.10 16.07 0.81
C ALA A 159 13.25 15.67 -0.41
N ILE A 160 12.75 16.65 -1.17
CA ILE A 160 12.03 16.41 -2.43
C ILE A 160 12.94 15.77 -3.46
N LYS A 161 14.17 16.30 -3.60
CA LYS A 161 15.18 15.76 -4.52
C LYS A 161 15.54 14.32 -4.17
N GLU A 162 15.81 14.02 -2.91
CA GLU A 162 16.12 12.67 -2.42
C GLU A 162 14.96 11.69 -2.70
N ALA A 163 13.72 12.12 -2.43
CA ALA A 163 12.53 11.32 -2.71
C ALA A 163 12.38 11.03 -4.21
N ARG A 164 12.65 12.03 -5.07
CA ARG A 164 12.63 11.85 -6.52
C ARG A 164 13.71 10.88 -6.99
N GLU A 165 14.94 11.04 -6.53
CA GLU A 165 16.05 10.13 -6.82
C GLU A 165 15.70 8.69 -6.39
N GLY A 166 15.01 8.51 -5.25
CA GLY A 166 14.51 7.23 -4.79
C GLY A 166 13.50 6.59 -5.75
N VAL A 167 12.63 7.39 -6.38
CA VAL A 167 11.69 6.89 -7.40
C VAL A 167 12.45 6.50 -8.68
N GLU A 168 13.33 7.36 -9.17
CA GLU A 168 14.13 7.13 -10.39
C GLU A 168 15.07 5.93 -10.23
N ALA A 169 15.64 5.73 -9.03
CA ALA A 169 16.44 4.56 -8.69
C ALA A 169 15.60 3.27 -8.54
N GLY A 170 14.29 3.37 -8.44
CA GLY A 170 13.38 2.24 -8.23
C GLY A 170 13.29 1.74 -6.79
N ASP A 171 13.75 2.51 -5.81
CA ASP A 171 13.56 2.22 -4.39
C ASP A 171 12.14 2.53 -3.92
N VAL A 172 11.50 3.50 -4.57
CA VAL A 172 10.09 3.84 -4.39
C VAL A 172 9.37 3.68 -5.73
N TRP A 173 8.26 2.96 -5.73
CA TRP A 173 7.39 2.85 -6.89
C TRP A 173 6.13 3.66 -6.67
N ILE A 174 5.78 4.46 -7.66
CA ILE A 174 4.56 5.27 -7.68
C ILE A 174 3.61 4.69 -8.71
N PHE A 175 2.33 4.60 -8.36
CA PHE A 175 1.26 4.20 -9.26
C PHE A 175 0.19 5.29 -9.30
N GLU A 176 -0.20 5.71 -10.49
CA GLU A 176 -1.46 6.42 -10.71
C GLU A 176 -2.62 5.43 -10.52
N MET A 177 -3.64 5.81 -9.77
CA MET A 177 -4.91 5.09 -9.71
C MET A 177 -5.85 5.68 -10.77
N ALA A 178 -5.60 5.38 -12.04
CA ALA A 178 -6.42 5.85 -13.15
C ALA A 178 -7.85 5.25 -13.09
N PRO A 179 -8.86 5.92 -13.66
CA PRO A 179 -10.16 5.31 -13.85
C PRO A 179 -10.02 3.99 -14.61
N ARG A 180 -10.77 2.96 -14.20
CA ARG A 180 -10.86 1.76 -15.00
C ARG A 180 -11.60 2.09 -16.30
N GLY A 181 -10.97 1.83 -17.45
CA GLY A 181 -11.62 2.03 -18.76
C GLY A 181 -12.94 1.26 -18.83
N VAL A 182 -13.96 1.93 -19.31
CA VAL A 182 -15.29 1.35 -19.60
C VAL A 182 -15.19 0.48 -20.85
#